data_5e41d114c5d0a9f533984d97c78ea873
#
_entry.id   5e41d114c5d0a9f533984d97c78ea873
#
_cell.length_a   1.000
_cell.length_b   1.000
_cell.length_c   1.000
_cell.angle_alpha   90.00
_cell.angle_beta   90.00
_cell.angle_gamma   90.00
#
_symmetry.space_group_name_H-M   'P 1'
#
loop_
_entity.id
_entity.type
_entity.pdbx_description
1 polymer ?
#
loop_
_entity_poly.entity_id
_entity_poly.type
_entity_poly.pdbx_seq_one_letter_code
_entity_poly.pdbx_strand_id
1 'polypeptide(L)'
;PNFRNSNKSLNTSIESTKSDLMNKFGYKTYRTGFSFGTSFEQAENLYFSPSFSTYYETLDTSSKASAAKKKQDGSYLDSRFSYGLTLNKLNQNFQPSEGSRNHFSQDLPIFSDDWSFANTYTFSKYLRLGKDSIFSINFLAKTVNSLTGEDVRVSKRIFVPSRRLRGFEYGKIGPIDSGDHIGGNYASSLSFNSTLPQLFPSLQNIDF
;
A
#
# COMPACT_ATOMS: atom_id res chain seq x y z
N PRO A 1 -4.64 -18.97 10.16
CA PRO A 1 -5.35 -20.11 10.73
C PRO A 1 -6.09 -20.84 9.62
N ASN A 2 -5.99 -22.15 9.68
CA ASN A 2 -6.55 -23.05 8.67
C ASN A 2 -8.08 -23.13 8.89
N PHE A 3 -8.87 -22.44 8.08
CA PHE A 3 -10.32 -22.41 8.24
C PHE A 3 -10.92 -23.80 7.92
N ARG A 4 -11.49 -24.46 8.92
CA ARG A 4 -12.12 -25.79 8.83
C ARG A 4 -11.23 -26.85 8.14
N ASN A 5 -9.93 -26.85 8.41
CA ASN A 5 -8.95 -27.75 7.79
C ASN A 5 -8.89 -27.69 6.25
N SER A 6 -9.28 -26.57 5.64
CA SER A 6 -9.38 -26.42 4.18
C SER A 6 -8.12 -25.80 3.53
N ASN A 7 -7.03 -25.62 4.25
CA ASN A 7 -5.84 -24.87 3.81
C ASN A 7 -6.13 -23.44 3.33
N LYS A 8 -7.28 -22.87 3.74
CA LYS A 8 -7.70 -21.52 3.44
C LYS A 8 -7.71 -20.67 4.69
N SER A 9 -7.23 -19.46 4.61
CA SER A 9 -7.43 -18.47 5.66
C SER A 9 -8.74 -17.72 5.43
N LEU A 10 -9.47 -17.37 6.47
CA LEU A 10 -10.58 -16.45 6.43
C LEU A 10 -10.21 -15.23 7.27
N ASN A 11 -10.32 -14.06 6.69
CA ASN A 11 -10.07 -12.79 7.33
C ASN A 11 -11.35 -11.95 7.29
N THR A 12 -11.75 -11.44 8.44
CA THR A 12 -12.86 -10.49 8.56
C THR A 12 -12.40 -9.34 9.42
N SER A 13 -12.76 -8.12 9.06
CA SER A 13 -12.47 -6.94 9.88
C SER A 13 -13.64 -5.96 9.88
N ILE A 14 -13.81 -5.28 10.99
CA ILE A 14 -14.65 -4.08 11.13
C ILE A 14 -13.69 -2.97 11.50
N GLU A 15 -13.79 -1.86 10.82
CA GLU A 15 -12.88 -0.73 10.97
C GLU A 15 -13.68 0.56 11.17
N SER A 16 -13.23 1.39 12.09
CA SER A 16 -13.66 2.77 12.21
C SER A 16 -12.41 3.64 12.46
N THR A 17 -12.07 4.45 11.48
CA THR A 17 -10.81 5.21 11.47
C THR A 17 -11.07 6.68 11.23
N LYS A 18 -10.44 7.54 12.03
CA LYS A 18 -10.36 8.98 11.80
C LYS A 18 -8.93 9.32 11.41
N SER A 19 -8.74 9.92 10.25
CA SER A 19 -7.46 10.46 9.80
C SER A 19 -7.54 11.96 9.67
N ASP A 20 -6.80 12.69 10.51
CA ASP A 20 -6.68 14.13 10.43
C ASP A 20 -5.35 14.51 9.78
N LEU A 21 -5.42 14.86 8.52
CA LEU A 21 -4.30 15.27 7.69
C LEU A 21 -4.43 16.73 7.25
N MET A 22 -5.27 17.51 7.97
CA MET A 22 -5.62 18.89 7.64
C MET A 22 -4.37 19.78 7.50
N ASN A 23 -3.42 19.65 8.43
CA ASN A 23 -2.20 20.46 8.44
C ASN A 23 -1.16 20.02 7.40
N LYS A 24 -1.24 18.78 6.94
CA LYS A 24 -0.23 18.18 6.04
C LYS A 24 -0.66 18.13 4.59
N PHE A 25 -1.92 17.77 4.36
CA PHE A 25 -2.47 17.49 3.04
C PHE A 25 -3.77 18.22 2.78
N GLY A 26 -4.25 19.05 3.74
CA GLY A 26 -5.42 19.89 3.58
C GLY A 26 -6.76 19.15 3.62
N TYR A 27 -6.83 17.97 4.22
CA TYR A 27 -8.08 17.23 4.38
C TYR A 27 -8.10 16.34 5.63
N LYS A 28 -9.28 15.90 6.04
CA LYS A 28 -9.49 14.85 7.05
C LYS A 28 -10.54 13.87 6.55
N THR A 29 -10.47 12.63 7.03
CA THR A 29 -11.43 11.58 6.70
C THR A 29 -11.93 10.86 7.95
N TYR A 30 -13.19 10.48 7.90
CA TYR A 30 -13.80 9.48 8.78
C TYR A 30 -14.23 8.31 7.92
N ARG A 31 -13.79 7.12 8.26
CA ARG A 31 -14.07 5.92 7.50
C ARG A 31 -14.55 4.82 8.43
N THR A 32 -15.71 4.25 8.15
CA THR A 32 -16.27 3.13 8.90
C THR A 32 -16.75 2.07 7.92
N GLY A 33 -16.49 0.82 8.22
CA GLY A 33 -16.93 -0.27 7.35
C GLY A 33 -16.44 -1.64 7.77
N PHE A 34 -16.60 -2.58 6.88
CA PHE A 34 -16.16 -3.95 7.11
C PHE A 34 -15.49 -4.52 5.86
N SER A 35 -14.68 -5.55 6.07
CA SER A 35 -14.13 -6.35 5.01
C SER A 35 -14.14 -7.83 5.37
N PHE A 36 -14.21 -8.67 4.35
CA PHE A 36 -13.96 -10.09 4.46
C PHE A 36 -13.13 -10.56 3.26
N GLY A 37 -12.32 -11.57 3.49
CA GLY A 37 -11.47 -12.10 2.44
C GLY A 37 -10.97 -13.48 2.80
N THR A 38 -10.40 -14.15 1.82
CA THR A 38 -9.76 -15.45 1.99
C THR A 38 -8.41 -15.43 1.30
N SER A 39 -7.52 -16.32 1.71
CA SER A 39 -6.25 -16.53 1.01
C SER A 39 -5.95 -18.03 0.99
N PHE A 40 -5.52 -18.51 -0.15
CA PHE A 40 -5.17 -19.92 -0.35
C PHE A 40 -4.09 -20.07 -1.42
N GLU A 41 -3.38 -21.16 -1.35
CA GLU A 41 -2.41 -21.54 -2.35
C GLU A 41 -3.13 -22.13 -3.56
N GLN A 42 -2.99 -21.47 -4.72
CA GLN A 42 -3.60 -21.87 -5.98
C GLN A 42 -2.71 -22.85 -6.76
N ALA A 43 -1.40 -22.66 -6.66
CA ALA A 43 -0.35 -23.50 -7.21
C ALA A 43 0.89 -23.37 -6.31
N GLU A 44 1.89 -24.19 -6.52
CA GLU A 44 3.12 -24.17 -5.72
C GLU A 44 3.70 -22.75 -5.59
N ASN A 45 3.78 -22.27 -4.35
CA ASN A 45 4.25 -20.92 -3.99
C ASN A 45 3.41 -19.76 -4.56
N LEU A 46 2.28 -20.02 -5.22
CA LEU A 46 1.37 -19.01 -5.75
C LEU A 46 0.10 -18.94 -4.92
N TYR A 47 -0.07 -17.81 -4.25
CA TYR A 47 -1.22 -17.52 -3.38
C TYR A 47 -2.18 -16.57 -4.06
N PHE A 48 -3.47 -16.89 -3.99
CA PHE A 48 -4.56 -16.03 -4.43
C PHE A 48 -5.36 -15.56 -3.22
N SER A 49 -5.61 -14.25 -3.16
CA SER A 49 -6.23 -13.61 -1.99
C SER A 49 -7.35 -12.66 -2.43
N PRO A 50 -8.55 -13.18 -2.73
CA PRO A 50 -9.71 -12.35 -3.02
C PRO A 50 -10.30 -11.77 -1.71
N SER A 51 -10.83 -10.55 -1.80
CA SER A 51 -11.51 -9.89 -0.70
C SER A 51 -12.62 -8.95 -1.19
N PHE A 52 -13.58 -8.71 -0.33
CA PHE A 52 -14.62 -7.71 -0.49
C PHE A 52 -14.56 -6.75 0.69
N SER A 53 -14.75 -5.48 0.42
CA SER A 53 -14.83 -4.46 1.46
C SER A 53 -15.90 -3.45 1.12
N THR A 54 -16.56 -2.93 2.14
CA THR A 54 -17.46 -1.80 1.99
C THR A 54 -17.23 -0.82 3.14
N TYR A 55 -17.09 0.45 2.78
CA TYR A 55 -16.80 1.54 3.70
C TYR A 55 -17.67 2.74 3.38
N TYR A 56 -18.06 3.43 4.43
CA TYR A 56 -18.63 4.75 4.35
C TYR A 56 -17.55 5.74 4.78
N GLU A 57 -17.17 6.63 3.89
CA GLU A 57 -16.12 7.63 4.10
C GLU A 57 -16.71 9.03 4.04
N THR A 58 -16.45 9.85 5.05
CA THR A 58 -16.70 11.29 5.01
C THR A 58 -15.37 12.01 4.84
N LEU A 59 -15.30 12.88 3.84
CA LEU A 59 -14.14 13.70 3.51
C LEU A 59 -14.48 15.18 3.74
N ASP A 60 -13.67 15.86 4.54
CA ASP A 60 -13.72 17.30 4.72
C ASP A 60 -12.38 17.92 4.30
N THR A 61 -12.41 18.98 3.49
CA THR A 61 -11.22 19.70 3.05
C THR A 61 -10.99 20.99 3.82
N SER A 62 -9.76 21.51 3.75
CA SER A 62 -9.38 22.78 4.36
C SER A 62 -10.15 23.96 3.73
N SER A 63 -10.45 25.00 4.53
CA SER A 63 -11.00 26.26 4.04
C SER A 63 -10.12 26.92 2.97
N LYS A 64 -8.81 26.66 2.98
CA LYS A 64 -7.83 27.16 2.00
C LYS A 64 -7.66 26.24 0.78
N ALA A 65 -8.34 25.11 0.74
CA ALA A 65 -8.25 24.16 -0.37
C ALA A 65 -8.77 24.81 -1.68
N SER A 66 -8.26 24.33 -2.81
CA SER A 66 -8.73 24.74 -4.13
C SER A 66 -10.22 24.42 -4.33
N ALA A 67 -10.85 25.10 -5.27
CA ALA A 67 -12.24 24.82 -5.64
C ALA A 67 -12.44 23.37 -6.12
N ALA A 68 -11.44 22.79 -6.77
CA ALA A 68 -11.46 21.40 -7.22
C ALA A 68 -11.44 20.41 -6.05
N LYS A 69 -10.65 20.68 -5.00
CA LYS A 69 -10.65 19.87 -3.77
C LYS A 69 -11.94 20.04 -2.96
N LYS A 70 -12.45 21.26 -2.83
CA LYS A 70 -13.72 21.52 -2.10
C LYS A 70 -14.93 20.82 -2.73
N LYS A 71 -14.93 20.58 -4.03
CA LYS A 71 -15.97 19.76 -4.68
C LYS A 71 -15.97 18.31 -4.25
N GLN A 72 -14.89 17.84 -3.62
CA GLN A 72 -14.78 16.49 -3.10
C GLN A 72 -15.22 16.35 -1.64
N ASP A 73 -15.62 17.44 -0.98
CA ASP A 73 -16.25 17.37 0.34
C ASP A 73 -17.56 16.59 0.26
N GLY A 74 -17.73 15.67 1.19
CA GLY A 74 -18.94 14.86 1.22
C GLY A 74 -18.74 13.49 1.83
N SER A 75 -19.80 12.71 1.72
CA SER A 75 -19.82 11.33 2.22
C SER A 75 -20.01 10.36 1.07
N TYR A 76 -19.27 9.27 1.08
CA TYR A 76 -19.14 8.33 -0.03
C TYR A 76 -19.27 6.89 0.45
N LEU A 77 -20.09 6.13 -0.22
CA LEU A 77 -20.07 4.68 -0.12
C LEU A 77 -18.98 4.14 -1.07
N ASP A 78 -18.13 3.27 -0.56
CA ASP A 78 -16.99 2.70 -1.29
C ASP A 78 -16.99 1.18 -1.11
N SER A 79 -17.64 0.46 -2.01
CA SER A 79 -17.69 -1.00 -2.03
C SER A 79 -16.79 -1.54 -3.13
N ARG A 80 -15.83 -2.38 -2.75
CA ARG A 80 -14.76 -2.85 -3.61
C ARG A 80 -14.60 -4.35 -3.57
N PHE A 81 -14.29 -4.90 -4.72
CA PHE A 81 -13.70 -6.23 -4.84
C PHE A 81 -12.20 -6.07 -5.08
N SER A 82 -11.42 -6.71 -4.24
CA SER A 82 -9.95 -6.70 -4.36
C SER A 82 -9.45 -8.12 -4.52
N TYR A 83 -8.37 -8.29 -5.26
CA TYR A 83 -7.64 -9.54 -5.28
C TYR A 83 -6.14 -9.32 -5.28
N GLY A 84 -5.44 -10.28 -4.70
CA GLY A 84 -3.99 -10.32 -4.68
C GLY A 84 -3.47 -11.63 -5.23
N LEU A 85 -2.37 -11.56 -5.99
CA LEU A 85 -1.58 -12.70 -6.45
C LEU A 85 -0.18 -12.56 -5.88
N THR A 86 0.27 -13.55 -5.10
CA THR A 86 1.60 -13.56 -4.51
C THR A 86 2.36 -14.80 -4.92
N LEU A 87 3.43 -14.63 -5.68
CA LEU A 87 4.43 -15.69 -5.93
C LEU A 87 5.55 -15.52 -4.92
N ASN A 88 5.65 -16.43 -3.95
CA ASN A 88 6.62 -16.38 -2.87
C ASN A 88 7.63 -17.52 -2.97
N LYS A 89 8.82 -17.23 -3.50
CA LYS A 89 9.95 -18.14 -3.62
C LYS A 89 11.12 -17.72 -2.72
N LEU A 90 10.80 -17.19 -1.54
CA LEU A 90 11.80 -16.86 -0.52
C LEU A 90 12.18 -18.13 0.24
N ASN A 91 13.45 -18.24 0.62
CA ASN A 91 13.94 -19.34 1.45
C ASN A 91 13.29 -19.35 2.85
N GLN A 92 12.90 -18.17 3.36
CA GLN A 92 12.16 -18.01 4.62
C GLN A 92 11.39 -16.69 4.62
N ASN A 93 10.29 -16.62 5.40
CA ASN A 93 9.44 -15.42 5.43
C ASN A 93 9.98 -14.32 6.35
N PHE A 94 10.73 -14.67 7.38
CA PHE A 94 11.36 -13.73 8.30
C PHE A 94 12.85 -13.64 7.97
N GLN A 95 13.37 -12.42 7.80
CA GLN A 95 14.76 -12.16 7.40
C GLN A 95 15.25 -13.02 6.22
N PRO A 96 14.60 -12.95 5.06
CA PRO A 96 15.00 -13.73 3.90
C PRO A 96 16.41 -13.38 3.45
N SER A 97 17.19 -14.40 3.10
CA SER A 97 18.55 -14.24 2.58
C SER A 97 18.65 -14.56 1.11
N GLU A 98 17.71 -15.31 0.56
CA GLU A 98 17.71 -15.75 -0.84
C GLU A 98 16.28 -15.87 -1.38
N GLY A 99 16.16 -15.81 -2.71
CA GLY A 99 14.89 -15.99 -3.38
C GLY A 99 14.22 -14.69 -3.80
N SER A 100 12.94 -14.79 -4.18
CA SER A 100 12.16 -13.63 -4.62
C SER A 100 10.70 -13.73 -4.22
N ARG A 101 10.08 -12.57 -4.05
CA ARG A 101 8.64 -12.44 -3.85
C ARG A 101 8.09 -11.40 -4.81
N ASN A 102 7.04 -11.80 -5.54
CA ASN A 102 6.23 -10.93 -6.38
C ASN A 102 4.84 -10.84 -5.78
N HIS A 103 4.30 -9.67 -5.72
CA HIS A 103 2.91 -9.46 -5.31
C HIS A 103 2.27 -8.43 -6.21
N PHE A 104 1.15 -8.81 -6.81
CA PHE A 104 0.26 -7.93 -7.54
C PHE A 104 -1.08 -7.89 -6.84
N SER A 105 -1.66 -6.72 -6.67
CA SER A 105 -3.03 -6.56 -6.21
C SER A 105 -3.77 -5.52 -7.04
N GLN A 106 -5.07 -5.75 -7.20
CA GLN A 106 -5.98 -4.84 -7.86
C GLN A 106 -7.23 -4.64 -7.03
N ASP A 107 -7.67 -3.39 -6.91
CA ASP A 107 -8.88 -2.98 -6.22
C ASP A 107 -9.86 -2.43 -7.26
N LEU A 108 -11.02 -3.05 -7.38
CA LEU A 108 -12.06 -2.73 -8.36
C LEU A 108 -13.31 -2.20 -7.66
N PRO A 109 -13.91 -1.09 -8.10
CA PRO A 109 -15.19 -0.62 -7.58
C PRO A 109 -16.31 -1.57 -8.04
N ILE A 110 -17.27 -1.86 -7.13
CA ILE A 110 -18.49 -2.65 -7.45
C ILE A 110 -19.72 -1.77 -7.29
N PHE A 111 -19.99 -1.32 -6.06
CA PHE A 111 -21.04 -0.36 -5.72
C PHE A 111 -20.37 0.78 -4.98
N SER A 112 -19.97 1.79 -5.71
CA SER A 112 -19.11 2.85 -5.16
C SER A 112 -19.51 4.19 -5.77
N ASP A 113 -19.52 5.22 -4.94
CA ASP A 113 -19.68 6.61 -5.41
C ASP A 113 -18.41 7.10 -6.11
N ASP A 114 -17.28 6.41 -5.86
CA ASP A 114 -15.98 6.66 -6.50
C ASP A 114 -15.60 5.47 -7.40
N TRP A 115 -15.77 5.66 -8.70
CA TRP A 115 -15.43 4.69 -9.74
C TRP A 115 -13.95 4.78 -10.12
N SER A 116 -13.08 4.61 -9.14
CA SER A 116 -11.64 4.49 -9.36
C SER A 116 -11.16 3.08 -9.09
N PHE A 117 -10.19 2.60 -9.86
CA PHE A 117 -9.50 1.35 -9.61
C PHE A 117 -8.03 1.60 -9.28
N ALA A 118 -7.47 0.74 -8.45
CA ALA A 118 -6.08 0.85 -8.04
C ALA A 118 -5.32 -0.45 -8.31
N ASN A 119 -4.06 -0.32 -8.72
CA ASN A 119 -3.16 -1.45 -8.85
C ASN A 119 -1.93 -1.22 -7.97
N THR A 120 -1.43 -2.31 -7.40
CA THR A 120 -0.16 -2.31 -6.68
C THR A 120 0.66 -3.50 -7.13
N TYR A 121 1.91 -3.25 -7.51
CA TYR A 121 2.89 -4.29 -7.77
C TYR A 121 4.09 -4.09 -6.86
N THR A 122 4.51 -5.14 -6.19
CA THR A 122 5.75 -5.17 -5.42
C THR A 122 6.60 -6.35 -5.82
N PHE A 123 7.89 -6.09 -5.94
CA PHE A 123 8.90 -7.11 -6.19
C PHE A 123 10.01 -6.98 -5.15
N SER A 124 10.44 -8.09 -4.60
CA SER A 124 11.61 -8.16 -3.72
C SER A 124 12.46 -9.35 -4.12
N LYS A 125 13.76 -9.15 -4.27
CA LYS A 125 14.74 -10.19 -4.52
C LYS A 125 15.86 -10.09 -3.51
N TYR A 126 16.28 -11.23 -2.99
CA TYR A 126 17.36 -11.37 -2.04
C TYR A 126 18.45 -12.24 -2.64
N LEU A 127 19.69 -11.82 -2.49
CA LEU A 127 20.89 -12.48 -2.99
C LEU A 127 21.91 -12.54 -1.85
N ARG A 128 22.34 -13.72 -1.51
CA ARG A 128 23.44 -13.91 -0.55
C ARG A 128 24.77 -13.66 -1.25
N LEU A 129 25.50 -12.64 -0.83
CA LEU A 129 26.79 -12.29 -1.37
C LEU A 129 27.96 -12.92 -0.58
N GLY A 130 27.68 -13.42 0.62
CA GLY A 130 28.68 -14.03 1.51
C GLY A 130 28.01 -14.65 2.74
N LYS A 131 28.79 -15.05 3.73
CA LYS A 131 28.24 -15.64 4.96
C LYS A 131 27.30 -14.68 5.69
N ASP A 132 27.68 -13.40 5.77
CA ASP A 132 27.00 -12.38 6.59
C ASP A 132 26.53 -11.18 5.77
N SER A 133 26.54 -11.31 4.42
CA SER A 133 26.17 -10.23 3.52
C SER A 133 24.99 -10.65 2.64
N ILE A 134 23.90 -9.90 2.74
CA ILE A 134 22.69 -10.09 1.93
C ILE A 134 22.43 -8.80 1.17
N PHE A 135 22.27 -8.92 -0.13
CA PHE A 135 21.84 -7.83 -1.01
C PHE A 135 20.37 -8.00 -1.36
N SER A 136 19.61 -6.92 -1.33
CA SER A 136 18.21 -6.95 -1.73
C SER A 136 17.85 -5.83 -2.70
N ILE A 137 17.01 -6.18 -3.65
CA ILE A 137 16.37 -5.26 -4.60
C ILE A 137 14.89 -5.24 -4.29
N ASN A 138 14.34 -4.04 -4.09
CA ASN A 138 12.92 -3.88 -3.82
C ASN A 138 12.32 -2.86 -4.78
N PHE A 139 11.30 -3.26 -5.50
CA PHE A 139 10.53 -2.42 -6.42
C PHE A 139 9.08 -2.30 -5.94
N LEU A 140 8.52 -1.11 -6.09
CA LEU A 140 7.10 -0.81 -5.87
C LEU A 140 6.59 0.01 -7.03
N ALA A 141 5.45 -0.38 -7.58
CA ALA A 141 4.66 0.46 -8.48
C ALA A 141 3.21 0.48 -7.99
N LYS A 142 2.60 1.66 -7.99
CA LYS A 142 1.19 1.87 -7.65
C LYS A 142 0.55 2.77 -8.68
N THR A 143 -0.69 2.46 -9.03
CA THR A 143 -1.52 3.31 -9.88
C THR A 143 -2.93 3.40 -9.29
N VAL A 144 -3.56 4.54 -9.46
CA VAL A 144 -4.99 4.73 -9.23
C VAL A 144 -5.55 5.55 -10.39
N ASN A 145 -6.63 5.07 -10.99
CA ASN A 145 -7.22 5.70 -12.16
C ASN A 145 -8.73 5.74 -12.01
N SER A 146 -9.32 6.86 -12.41
CA SER A 146 -10.78 7.00 -12.49
C SER A 146 -11.31 6.31 -13.75
N LEU A 147 -12.46 5.65 -13.63
CA LEU A 147 -13.20 5.03 -14.75
C LEU A 147 -14.21 6.00 -15.38
N THR A 148 -14.50 7.13 -14.73
CA THR A 148 -15.50 8.10 -15.18
C THR A 148 -14.89 9.33 -15.87
N GLY A 149 -13.57 9.43 -15.90
CA GLY A 149 -12.87 10.63 -16.41
C GLY A 149 -12.81 11.79 -15.42
N GLU A 150 -13.45 11.66 -14.26
CA GLU A 150 -13.29 12.61 -13.15
C GLU A 150 -11.93 12.45 -12.47
N ASP A 151 -11.53 13.46 -11.71
CA ASP A 151 -10.27 13.40 -10.98
C ASP A 151 -10.37 12.42 -9.80
N VAL A 152 -9.29 11.69 -9.54
CA VAL A 152 -9.23 10.76 -8.41
C VAL A 152 -9.30 11.54 -7.09
N ARG A 153 -10.19 11.12 -6.19
CA ARG A 153 -10.40 11.73 -4.87
C ARG A 153 -9.09 11.80 -4.07
N VAL A 154 -8.85 12.92 -3.39
CA VAL A 154 -7.59 13.16 -2.65
C VAL A 154 -7.28 12.08 -1.62
N SER A 155 -8.30 11.49 -0.99
CA SER A 155 -8.14 10.40 -0.03
C SER A 155 -7.66 9.08 -0.67
N LYS A 156 -7.78 8.93 -1.99
CA LYS A 156 -7.36 7.75 -2.76
C LYS A 156 -6.02 7.94 -3.47
N ARG A 157 -5.51 9.15 -3.53
CA ARG A 157 -4.23 9.44 -4.20
C ARG A 157 -3.06 8.80 -3.48
N ILE A 158 -2.02 8.56 -4.22
CA ILE A 158 -0.88 7.76 -3.79
C ILE A 158 0.23 8.67 -3.28
N PHE A 159 0.73 8.37 -2.10
CA PHE A 159 1.99 8.89 -1.57
C PHE A 159 3.03 7.77 -1.51
N VAL A 160 4.28 8.11 -1.82
CA VAL A 160 5.38 7.14 -1.69
C VAL A 160 5.63 6.89 -0.19
N PRO A 161 5.61 5.63 0.28
CA PRO A 161 5.88 5.33 1.68
C PRO A 161 7.29 5.80 2.10
N SER A 162 7.43 6.40 3.28
CA SER A 162 8.73 6.91 3.80
C SER A 162 9.83 5.86 3.85
N ARG A 163 9.48 4.60 4.15
CA ARG A 163 10.43 3.47 4.13
C ARG A 163 11.02 3.17 2.74
N ARG A 164 10.38 3.66 1.68
CA ARG A 164 10.82 3.47 0.28
C ARG A 164 11.65 4.63 -0.23
N LEU A 165 11.64 5.76 0.49
CA LEU A 165 12.28 6.98 0.07
C LEU A 165 12.93 7.65 1.29
N ARG A 166 14.06 7.11 1.71
CA ARG A 166 14.83 7.62 2.85
C ARG A 166 15.37 9.02 2.55
N GLY A 167 15.43 9.87 3.56
CA GLY A 167 15.91 11.26 3.44
C GLY A 167 14.84 12.26 2.98
N PHE A 168 13.62 11.82 2.70
CA PHE A 168 12.51 12.70 2.35
C PHE A 168 11.38 12.61 3.38
N GLU A 169 10.79 13.74 3.67
CA GLU A 169 9.60 13.79 4.52
C GLU A 169 8.41 13.13 3.79
N TYR A 170 7.66 12.30 4.52
CA TYR A 170 6.48 11.62 3.97
C TYR A 170 5.47 12.62 3.41
N GLY A 171 5.06 12.37 2.18
CA GLY A 171 4.05 13.16 1.48
C GLY A 171 4.56 14.41 0.80
N LYS A 172 5.83 14.77 0.94
CA LYS A 172 6.42 15.97 0.31
C LYS A 172 6.81 15.80 -1.15
N ILE A 173 6.68 14.59 -1.70
CA ILE A 173 6.99 14.30 -3.09
C ILE A 173 5.68 14.10 -3.85
N GLY A 174 5.54 14.81 -4.96
CA GLY A 174 4.37 14.74 -5.81
C GLY A 174 3.74 16.12 -6.09
N PRO A 175 2.57 16.14 -6.74
CA PRO A 175 1.89 17.37 -7.09
C PRO A 175 1.43 18.16 -5.86
N ILE A 176 1.40 19.46 -6.06
CA ILE A 176 0.94 20.44 -5.05
C ILE A 176 -0.28 21.17 -5.62
N ASP A 177 -1.30 21.34 -4.80
CA ASP A 177 -2.47 22.16 -5.12
C ASP A 177 -2.78 23.10 -3.95
N SER A 178 -2.81 24.41 -4.24
CA SER A 178 -3.07 25.48 -3.25
C SER A 178 -2.17 25.40 -2.00
N GLY A 179 -0.91 24.98 -2.19
CA GLY A 179 0.09 24.83 -1.13
C GLY A 179 0.07 23.47 -0.40
N ASP A 180 -0.93 22.63 -0.68
CA ASP A 180 -1.02 21.29 -0.08
C ASP A 180 -0.44 20.22 -1.02
N HIS A 181 0.29 19.27 -0.46
CA HIS A 181 0.72 18.09 -1.19
C HIS A 181 -0.46 17.12 -1.33
N ILE A 182 -0.87 16.84 -2.55
CA ILE A 182 -2.10 16.07 -2.82
C ILE A 182 -1.87 14.61 -3.23
N GLY A 183 -0.60 14.18 -3.30
CA GLY A 183 -0.26 12.85 -3.84
C GLY A 183 -0.46 12.78 -5.35
N GLY A 184 -0.15 11.61 -5.93
CA GLY A 184 -0.23 11.36 -7.37
C GLY A 184 -1.17 10.22 -7.71
N ASN A 185 -1.46 10.06 -8.99
CA ASN A 185 -2.18 8.89 -9.51
C ASN A 185 -1.22 7.72 -9.81
N TYR A 186 0.07 8.00 -9.88
CA TYR A 186 1.14 7.03 -10.16
C TYR A 186 2.28 7.25 -9.19
N ALA A 187 2.82 6.18 -8.65
CA ALA A 187 4.04 6.21 -7.85
C ALA A 187 4.87 4.96 -8.09
N SER A 188 6.18 5.11 -8.22
CA SER A 188 7.11 4.00 -8.26
C SER A 188 8.33 4.28 -7.40
N SER A 189 8.94 3.23 -6.88
CA SER A 189 10.21 3.31 -6.17
C SER A 189 11.04 2.06 -6.40
N LEU A 190 12.34 2.24 -6.51
CA LEU A 190 13.33 1.18 -6.57
C LEU A 190 14.34 1.41 -5.46
N SER A 191 14.62 0.40 -4.66
CA SER A 191 15.62 0.49 -3.60
C SER A 191 16.54 -0.72 -3.61
N PHE A 192 17.80 -0.45 -3.32
CA PHE A 192 18.85 -1.42 -3.14
C PHE A 192 19.32 -1.35 -1.69
N ASN A 193 19.38 -2.49 -1.02
CA ASN A 193 19.86 -2.56 0.36
C ASN A 193 20.88 -3.67 0.45
N SER A 194 21.92 -3.45 1.27
CA SER A 194 22.89 -4.47 1.60
C SER A 194 23.09 -4.49 3.10
N THR A 195 23.04 -5.68 3.70
CA THR A 195 23.58 -5.88 5.04
C THR A 195 25.07 -6.09 4.90
N LEU A 196 25.85 -5.32 5.65
CA LEU A 196 27.30 -5.48 5.72
C LEU A 196 27.64 -6.41 6.87
N PRO A 197 28.71 -7.22 6.75
CA PRO A 197 29.24 -7.96 7.88
C PRO A 197 29.67 -6.98 8.97
N GLN A 198 29.63 -7.45 10.20
CA GLN A 198 30.07 -6.64 11.35
C GLN A 198 31.55 -6.25 11.20
N LEU A 199 31.80 -5.03 10.77
CA LEU A 199 33.15 -4.53 10.48
C LEU A 199 34.02 -4.37 11.75
N PHE A 200 33.36 -4.23 12.92
CA PHE A 200 34.00 -4.05 14.21
C PHE A 200 33.39 -4.98 15.25
N PRO A 201 33.89 -6.20 15.43
CA PRO A 201 33.34 -7.19 16.37
C PRO A 201 33.23 -6.71 17.82
N SER A 202 34.04 -5.69 18.20
CA SER A 202 34.04 -5.10 19.53
C SER A 202 32.92 -4.07 19.77
N LEU A 203 32.17 -3.66 18.72
CA LEU A 203 31.08 -2.68 18.82
C LEU A 203 29.76 -3.39 18.58
N GLN A 204 29.27 -4.15 19.54
CA GLN A 204 28.13 -5.04 19.44
C GLN A 204 26.78 -4.35 19.20
N ASN A 205 26.68 -3.03 19.12
CA ASN A 205 25.41 -2.29 19.09
C ASN A 205 25.35 -1.13 18.09
N ILE A 206 26.10 -1.17 17.00
CA ILE A 206 26.00 -0.14 15.96
C ILE A 206 25.42 -0.79 14.69
N ASP A 207 24.12 -0.57 14.45
CA ASP A 207 23.47 -0.82 13.16
C ASP A 207 23.77 0.37 12.23
N PHE A 208 24.39 0.11 11.09
CA PHE A 208 24.63 1.07 10.01
C PHE A 208 23.54 1.00 8.95
#